data_a8bbfb812efbf44788a4f9971a2cac1b
#
_entry.id   a8bbfb812efbf44788a4f9971a2cac1b
#
_cell.length_a   1.000
_cell.length_b   1.000
_cell.length_c   1.000
_cell.angle_alpha   90.00
_cell.angle_beta   90.00
_cell.angle_gamma   90.00
#
_symmetry.space_group_name_H-M   'P 1'
#
loop_
_entity.id
_entity.type
_entity.pdbx_description
1 polymer ?
#
loop_
_entity_poly.entity_id
_entity_poly.type
_entity_poly.pdbx_seq_one_letter_code
_entity_poly.pdbx_strand_id
1 'polypeptide(L)'
;MDTCLAYLREYSGQTLYRQYKITLQDRPNEKNYYRLDIWNDRSYYCKWEEYLEDENGSLIKVEDEDGSWHWASIPRDTTILAPRQNEIINREDVILTDGHPGNYDDEENELFPTITNKYNIFNDNTFRNSYATLKVYTPLYQEYYPVEGHYYDHISRKQTITVRLLSITEAEYRYLKALNCLDDGDYDDTLMEPISLPCNVVGGLGFVGVCSESRVIIELPETVWR
;
A
#
# COMPACT_ATOMS: atom_id res chain seq x y z
N MET A 1 7.54 16.15 3.20
CA MET A 1 7.30 14.73 3.55
C MET A 1 8.64 14.03 3.65
N ASP A 2 8.84 13.24 4.71
CA ASP A 2 10.05 12.44 4.93
C ASP A 2 9.70 10.97 4.96
N THR A 3 10.64 10.11 4.53
CA THR A 3 10.48 8.66 4.58
C THR A 3 11.77 8.01 5.07
N CYS A 4 11.64 6.99 5.92
CA CYS A 4 12.74 6.18 6.41
C CYS A 4 12.30 4.73 6.64
N LEU A 5 13.25 3.84 6.87
CA LEU A 5 12.96 2.51 7.38
C LEU A 5 12.84 2.58 8.91
N ALA A 6 11.84 1.91 9.46
CA ALA A 6 11.60 1.86 10.89
C ALA A 6 11.02 0.50 11.31
N TYR A 7 11.33 0.09 12.52
CA TYR A 7 10.73 -1.09 13.13
C TYR A 7 9.41 -0.70 13.80
N LEU A 8 8.39 -1.51 13.55
CA LEU A 8 7.11 -1.44 14.22
C LEU A 8 6.97 -2.71 15.08
N ARG A 9 6.48 -2.53 16.31
CA ARG A 9 6.22 -3.66 17.20
C ARG A 9 4.97 -4.40 16.74
N GLU A 10 5.05 -5.72 16.70
CA GLU A 10 3.97 -6.63 16.37
C GLU A 10 3.91 -7.79 17.35
N TYR A 11 2.81 -8.54 17.35
CA TYR A 11 2.60 -9.67 18.25
C TYR A 11 3.74 -10.70 18.22
N SER A 12 4.36 -10.91 17.06
CA SER A 12 5.48 -11.84 16.87
C SER A 12 6.87 -11.23 17.07
N GLY A 13 6.96 -9.91 17.44
CA GLY A 13 8.24 -9.21 17.59
C GLY A 13 8.27 -7.84 16.91
N GLN A 14 9.41 -7.50 16.32
CA GLN A 14 9.57 -6.25 15.57
C GLN A 14 9.72 -6.55 14.08
N THR A 15 8.86 -5.94 13.27
CA THR A 15 8.93 -6.02 11.80
C THR A 15 9.37 -4.70 11.22
N LEU A 16 10.20 -4.75 10.18
CA LEU A 16 10.71 -3.58 9.49
C LEU A 16 9.71 -3.10 8.44
N TYR A 17 9.35 -1.82 8.52
CA TYR A 17 8.43 -1.14 7.63
C TYR A 17 9.06 0.13 7.03
N ARG A 18 8.43 0.66 6.00
CA ARG A 18 8.70 2.02 5.54
C ARG A 18 7.78 2.99 6.25
N GLN A 19 8.37 3.88 7.04
CA GLN A 19 7.67 4.97 7.73
C GLN A 19 7.58 6.19 6.84
N TYR A 20 6.45 6.87 6.91
CA TYR A 20 6.22 8.18 6.29
C TYR A 20 5.84 9.20 7.36
N LYS A 21 6.48 10.37 7.28
CA LYS A 21 6.10 11.56 8.02
C LYS A 21 5.56 12.58 7.02
N ILE A 22 4.26 12.78 7.02
CA ILE A 22 3.54 13.59 6.03
C ILE A 22 3.06 14.84 6.75
N THR A 23 3.73 15.98 6.50
CA THR A 23 3.31 17.27 7.05
C THR A 23 2.34 17.92 6.09
N LEU A 24 1.19 18.34 6.61
CA LEU A 24 0.18 19.09 5.90
C LEU A 24 -0.14 20.37 6.65
N GLN A 25 -0.56 21.38 5.89
CA GLN A 25 -1.08 22.63 6.43
C GLN A 25 -2.59 22.65 6.22
N ASP A 26 -3.31 22.92 7.30
CA ASP A 26 -4.75 23.05 7.24
C ASP A 26 -5.19 24.34 6.51
N ARG A 27 -6.35 24.29 5.85
CA ARG A 27 -6.96 25.47 5.22
C ARG A 27 -7.63 26.31 6.30
N PRO A 28 -7.32 27.62 6.37
CA PRO A 28 -7.86 28.44 7.44
C PRO A 28 -9.36 28.71 7.28
N ASN A 29 -10.03 28.85 8.44
CA ASN A 29 -11.41 29.32 8.57
C ASN A 29 -12.50 28.39 8.02
N GLU A 30 -12.21 27.16 7.72
CA GLU A 30 -13.19 26.14 7.34
C GLU A 30 -12.94 24.83 8.08
N LYS A 31 -13.91 23.93 8.07
CA LYS A 31 -13.75 22.58 8.60
C LYS A 31 -13.38 21.66 7.46
N ASN A 32 -12.24 21.00 7.61
CA ASN A 32 -11.64 20.19 6.55
C ASN A 32 -11.68 18.71 6.89
N TYR A 33 -11.89 17.90 5.85
CA TYR A 33 -11.90 16.45 5.92
C TYR A 33 -10.93 15.89 4.89
N TYR A 34 -10.19 14.88 5.28
CA TYR A 34 -9.10 14.34 4.50
C TYR A 34 -9.15 12.81 4.44
N ARG A 35 -8.55 12.29 3.38
CA ARG A 35 -8.24 10.87 3.22
C ARG A 35 -6.80 10.74 2.74
N LEU A 36 -6.07 9.79 3.33
CA LEU A 36 -4.70 9.45 2.93
C LEU A 36 -4.71 8.14 2.14
N ASP A 37 -4.12 8.16 0.95
CA ASP A 37 -3.81 6.97 0.16
C ASP A 37 -2.30 6.89 -0.08
N ILE A 38 -1.73 5.68 0.04
CA ILE A 38 -0.35 5.40 -0.35
C ILE A 38 -0.37 4.19 -1.27
N TRP A 39 0.09 4.39 -2.49
CA TRP A 39 0.17 3.34 -3.50
C TRP A 39 1.60 2.92 -3.72
N ASN A 40 1.84 1.63 -3.77
CA ASN A 40 3.14 1.03 -4.05
C ASN A 40 3.04 0.24 -5.36
N ASP A 41 3.60 0.83 -6.41
CA ASP A 41 3.68 0.24 -7.75
C ASP A 41 5.06 -0.38 -7.95
N ARG A 42 5.11 -1.64 -8.38
CA ARG A 42 6.36 -2.38 -8.61
C ARG A 42 6.35 -3.01 -9.99
N SER A 43 7.48 -2.92 -10.67
CA SER A 43 7.74 -3.63 -11.92
C SER A 43 9.06 -4.40 -11.81
N TYR A 44 9.07 -5.59 -12.39
CA TYR A 44 10.23 -6.46 -12.43
C TYR A 44 10.66 -6.64 -13.88
N TYR A 45 11.88 -6.25 -14.18
CA TYR A 45 12.49 -6.54 -15.47
C TYR A 45 13.35 -7.80 -15.32
N CYS A 46 13.03 -8.83 -16.11
CA CYS A 46 13.61 -10.16 -16.04
C CYS A 46 14.27 -10.49 -17.35
N LYS A 47 15.47 -11.06 -17.30
CA LYS A 47 16.18 -11.63 -18.46
C LYS A 47 16.50 -13.09 -18.21
N TRP A 48 16.43 -13.88 -19.27
CA TRP A 48 16.82 -15.30 -19.23
C TRP A 48 17.29 -15.76 -20.61
N GLU A 49 17.96 -16.88 -20.63
CA GLU A 49 18.31 -17.60 -21.85
C GLU A 49 17.25 -18.67 -22.12
N GLU A 50 16.62 -18.61 -23.29
CA GLU A 50 15.72 -19.65 -23.79
C GLU A 50 16.54 -20.65 -24.61
N TYR A 51 16.72 -21.86 -24.09
CA TYR A 51 17.48 -22.90 -24.77
C TYR A 51 16.68 -23.45 -25.96
N LEU A 52 17.42 -23.67 -27.07
CA LEU A 52 16.83 -24.21 -28.29
C LEU A 52 16.77 -25.73 -28.25
N GLU A 53 15.66 -26.27 -28.74
CA GLU A 53 15.42 -27.70 -28.85
C GLU A 53 15.33 -28.10 -30.33
N ASP A 54 15.75 -29.34 -30.64
CA ASP A 54 15.57 -29.96 -31.94
C ASP A 54 14.13 -30.48 -32.12
N GLU A 55 13.83 -31.09 -33.30
CA GLU A 55 12.50 -31.63 -33.62
C GLU A 55 12.07 -32.76 -32.65
N ASN A 56 12.96 -33.31 -31.86
CA ASN A 56 12.70 -34.39 -30.91
C ASN A 56 12.61 -33.86 -29.44
N GLY A 57 12.74 -32.55 -29.21
CA GLY A 57 12.75 -31.94 -27.89
C GLY A 57 14.10 -32.08 -27.15
N SER A 58 15.20 -32.33 -27.86
CA SER A 58 16.53 -32.38 -27.28
C SER A 58 17.23 -31.04 -27.42
N LEU A 59 17.96 -30.61 -26.35
CA LEU A 59 18.70 -29.34 -26.39
C LEU A 59 19.81 -29.40 -27.46
N ILE A 60 19.92 -28.32 -28.23
CA ILE A 60 20.90 -28.15 -29.30
C ILE A 60 22.23 -27.69 -28.70
N LYS A 61 23.33 -28.42 -28.98
CA LYS A 61 24.72 -28.02 -28.65
C LYS A 61 25.37 -27.31 -29.83
N VAL A 62 26.11 -26.27 -29.54
CA VAL A 62 26.92 -25.51 -30.50
C VAL A 62 28.39 -25.54 -30.02
N GLU A 63 29.33 -25.77 -30.97
CA GLU A 63 30.77 -25.71 -30.70
C GLU A 63 31.26 -24.29 -31.06
N ASP A 64 32.00 -23.69 -30.14
CA ASP A 64 32.65 -22.40 -30.35
C ASP A 64 33.95 -22.53 -31.16
N GLU A 65 34.48 -21.42 -31.63
CA GLU A 65 35.74 -21.37 -32.40
C GLU A 65 36.96 -21.89 -31.60
N ASP A 66 36.90 -21.87 -30.27
CA ASP A 66 37.94 -22.40 -29.37
C ASP A 66 37.80 -23.89 -29.04
N GLY A 67 36.75 -24.55 -29.59
CA GLY A 67 36.45 -25.97 -29.33
C GLY A 67 35.63 -26.22 -28.05
N SER A 68 35.17 -25.17 -27.35
CA SER A 68 34.24 -25.34 -26.25
C SER A 68 32.81 -25.58 -26.75
N TRP A 69 32.00 -26.23 -25.90
CA TRP A 69 30.61 -26.54 -26.25
C TRP A 69 29.66 -25.83 -25.29
N HIS A 70 28.65 -25.16 -25.84
CA HIS A 70 27.57 -24.61 -25.07
C HIS A 70 26.18 -24.99 -25.64
N TRP A 71 25.12 -24.80 -24.85
CA TRP A 71 23.78 -25.00 -25.34
C TRP A 71 23.33 -23.77 -26.15
N ALA A 72 22.81 -24.03 -27.36
CA ALA A 72 22.24 -22.95 -28.17
C ALA A 72 21.09 -22.28 -27.41
N SER A 73 21.13 -20.97 -27.28
CA SER A 73 20.10 -20.20 -26.58
C SER A 73 19.80 -18.88 -27.30
N ILE A 74 18.66 -18.33 -26.98
CA ILE A 74 18.24 -17.00 -27.45
C ILE A 74 17.97 -16.16 -26.19
N PRO A 75 18.59 -14.98 -26.08
CA PRO A 75 18.30 -14.08 -24.97
C PRO A 75 16.85 -13.59 -25.05
N ARG A 76 16.13 -13.65 -23.92
CA ARG A 76 14.76 -13.19 -23.75
C ARG A 76 14.70 -12.18 -22.60
N ASP A 77 13.75 -11.30 -22.70
CA ASP A 77 13.41 -10.40 -21.59
C ASP A 77 11.90 -10.16 -21.50
N THR A 78 11.47 -9.73 -20.32
CA THR A 78 10.10 -9.31 -20.09
C THR A 78 10.03 -8.33 -18.91
N THR A 79 8.95 -7.55 -18.89
CA THR A 79 8.59 -6.72 -17.74
C THR A 79 7.29 -7.21 -17.13
N ILE A 80 7.32 -7.56 -15.86
CA ILE A 80 6.17 -8.02 -15.09
C ILE A 80 5.73 -6.89 -14.17
N LEU A 81 4.44 -6.55 -14.21
CA LEU A 81 3.83 -5.61 -13.28
C LEU A 81 3.23 -6.36 -12.10
N ALA A 82 3.70 -6.07 -10.89
CA ALA A 82 3.08 -6.61 -9.69
C ALA A 82 1.73 -5.90 -9.41
N PRO A 83 0.78 -6.56 -8.76
CA PRO A 83 -0.43 -5.92 -8.28
C PRO A 83 -0.08 -4.71 -7.41
N ARG A 84 -0.81 -3.59 -7.63
CA ARG A 84 -0.66 -2.40 -6.80
C ARG A 84 -1.04 -2.71 -5.36
N GLN A 85 -0.23 -2.22 -4.43
CA GLN A 85 -0.49 -2.36 -3.01
C GLN A 85 -0.74 -1.00 -2.38
N ASN A 86 -1.72 -0.96 -1.48
CA ASN A 86 -2.21 0.26 -0.84
C ASN A 86 -2.44 0.09 0.67
N GLU A 87 -1.84 -0.93 1.27
CA GLU A 87 -1.93 -1.16 2.70
C GLU A 87 -1.20 -0.06 3.47
N ILE A 88 -1.90 0.59 4.40
CA ILE A 88 -1.38 1.61 5.29
C ILE A 88 -1.61 1.15 6.73
N ILE A 89 -0.55 1.15 7.51
CA ILE A 89 -0.61 0.92 8.95
C ILE A 89 -0.58 2.29 9.62
N ASN A 90 -1.67 2.65 10.30
CA ASN A 90 -1.90 3.97 10.87
C ASN A 90 -2.13 3.97 12.38
N ARG A 91 -2.12 2.82 13.03
CA ARG A 91 -2.47 2.62 14.45
C ARG A 91 -1.64 3.44 15.45
N GLU A 92 -0.42 3.86 15.07
CA GLU A 92 0.42 4.72 15.91
C GLU A 92 0.18 6.23 15.70
N ASP A 93 -0.66 6.61 14.74
CA ASP A 93 -0.90 8.00 14.42
C ASP A 93 -2.07 8.56 15.22
N VAL A 94 -1.80 9.59 16.03
CA VAL A 94 -2.80 10.21 16.93
C VAL A 94 -3.98 10.82 16.17
N ILE A 95 -3.75 11.32 14.95
CA ILE A 95 -4.80 11.97 14.15
C ILE A 95 -5.68 10.92 13.47
N LEU A 96 -5.07 9.88 12.92
CA LEU A 96 -5.77 8.81 12.22
C LEU A 96 -6.51 7.85 13.17
N THR A 97 -6.14 7.86 14.46
CA THR A 97 -6.78 7.05 15.52
C THR A 97 -7.70 7.87 16.43
N ASP A 98 -8.09 9.09 16.02
CA ASP A 98 -8.93 10.01 16.83
C ASP A 98 -8.41 10.19 18.28
N GLY A 99 -7.07 10.22 18.47
CA GLY A 99 -6.43 10.41 19.77
C GLY A 99 -6.13 9.14 20.57
N HIS A 100 -6.40 7.96 20.01
CA HIS A 100 -6.20 6.66 20.67
C HIS A 100 -5.18 5.81 19.88
N PRO A 101 -3.90 6.22 19.84
CA PRO A 101 -2.88 5.41 19.18
C PRO A 101 -2.69 4.10 19.95
N GLY A 102 -2.96 2.97 19.29
CA GLY A 102 -2.83 1.64 19.88
C GLY A 102 -1.48 1.00 19.58
N ASN A 103 -1.03 0.17 20.52
CA ASN A 103 0.00 -0.84 20.29
C ASN A 103 -0.66 -2.22 20.29
N TYR A 104 -0.05 -3.22 19.66
CA TYR A 104 -0.54 -4.61 19.67
C TYR A 104 -0.78 -5.19 21.07
N ASP A 105 -0.08 -4.66 22.09
CA ASP A 105 -0.21 -5.13 23.48
C ASP A 105 -1.47 -4.61 24.17
N ASP A 106 -2.13 -3.59 23.62
CA ASP A 106 -3.27 -2.93 24.25
C ASP A 106 -4.60 -3.59 23.85
N GLU A 107 -4.64 -4.36 22.74
CA GLU A 107 -5.85 -5.04 22.26
C GLU A 107 -6.43 -6.05 23.28
N GLU A 108 -5.59 -6.68 24.11
CA GLU A 108 -6.06 -7.62 25.16
C GLU A 108 -6.63 -6.89 26.39
N ASN A 109 -6.38 -5.59 26.56
CA ASN A 109 -6.76 -4.82 27.74
C ASN A 109 -7.78 -3.70 27.48
N GLU A 110 -8.18 -3.47 26.24
CA GLU A 110 -9.19 -2.46 25.93
C GLU A 110 -10.59 -2.98 26.24
N LEU A 111 -11.27 -2.36 27.21
CA LEU A 111 -12.70 -2.59 27.50
C LEU A 111 -13.62 -2.19 26.33
N PHE A 112 -13.09 -1.41 25.38
CA PHE A 112 -13.78 -0.96 24.18
C PHE A 112 -12.82 -1.04 23.00
N PRO A 113 -13.06 -1.91 22.01
CA PRO A 113 -12.21 -2.02 20.82
C PRO A 113 -12.19 -0.70 20.05
N THR A 114 -11.00 -0.26 19.67
CA THR A 114 -10.83 0.93 18.83
C THR A 114 -11.18 0.57 17.39
N ILE A 115 -12.13 1.27 16.79
CA ILE A 115 -12.53 1.07 15.40
C ILE A 115 -11.32 1.32 14.48
N THR A 116 -10.95 0.31 13.72
CA THR A 116 -9.83 0.39 12.78
C THR A 116 -10.15 1.37 11.65
N ASN A 117 -9.30 2.37 11.45
CA ASN A 117 -9.46 3.36 10.37
C ASN A 117 -8.92 2.83 9.03
N LYS A 118 -9.62 1.86 8.42
CA LYS A 118 -9.24 1.20 7.16
C LYS A 118 -9.17 2.14 5.96
N TYR A 119 -9.98 3.21 5.98
CA TYR A 119 -10.05 4.20 4.89
C TYR A 119 -9.11 5.38 5.07
N ASN A 120 -8.30 5.40 6.17
CA ASN A 120 -7.32 6.44 6.49
C ASN A 120 -7.90 7.86 6.41
N ILE A 121 -9.12 8.02 6.90
CA ILE A 121 -9.84 9.29 6.94
C ILE A 121 -9.55 10.03 8.24
N PHE A 122 -9.53 11.36 8.18
CA PHE A 122 -9.36 12.21 9.36
C PHE A 122 -9.94 13.62 9.09
N ASN A 123 -10.00 14.42 10.12
CA ASN A 123 -10.45 15.81 10.04
C ASN A 123 -9.50 16.75 10.77
N ASP A 124 -9.72 18.05 10.64
CA ASP A 124 -8.87 19.09 11.20
C ASP A 124 -9.12 19.43 12.67
N ASN A 125 -9.97 18.71 13.38
CA ASN A 125 -10.41 19.08 14.74
C ASN A 125 -9.23 19.30 15.71
N THR A 126 -8.15 18.52 15.58
CA THR A 126 -6.98 18.59 16.47
C THR A 126 -5.90 19.57 16.01
N PHE A 127 -5.94 20.04 14.75
CA PHE A 127 -4.91 20.93 14.19
C PHE A 127 -5.47 22.08 13.35
N ARG A 128 -6.71 22.48 13.57
CA ARG A 128 -7.39 23.54 12.82
C ARG A 128 -6.56 24.83 12.78
N ASN A 129 -6.44 25.42 11.58
CA ASN A 129 -5.62 26.60 11.26
C ASN A 129 -4.13 26.41 11.57
N SER A 130 -3.62 25.18 11.61
CA SER A 130 -2.23 24.85 11.98
C SER A 130 -1.65 23.78 11.06
N TYR A 131 -0.50 23.25 11.43
CA TYR A 131 0.15 22.14 10.76
C TYR A 131 -0.12 20.84 11.51
N ALA A 132 -0.25 19.77 10.74
CA ALA A 132 -0.26 18.40 11.26
C ALA A 132 0.86 17.59 10.62
N THR A 133 1.35 16.58 11.34
CA THR A 133 2.28 15.60 10.79
C THR A 133 1.74 14.20 11.06
N LEU A 134 1.33 13.53 10.01
CA LEU A 134 0.90 12.13 10.06
C LEU A 134 2.12 11.20 10.10
N LYS A 135 2.01 10.14 10.89
CA LYS A 135 3.02 9.08 11.02
C LYS A 135 2.40 7.74 10.65
N VAL A 136 2.67 7.27 9.45
CA VAL A 136 2.10 6.03 8.92
C VAL A 136 3.19 5.13 8.35
N TYR A 137 2.85 3.86 8.14
CA TYR A 137 3.79 2.86 7.63
C TYR A 137 3.17 2.07 6.48
N THR A 138 4.03 1.54 5.63
CA THR A 138 3.66 0.53 4.63
C THR A 138 4.57 -0.68 4.76
N PRO A 139 4.08 -1.90 4.49
CA PRO A 139 4.91 -3.10 4.45
C PRO A 139 6.05 -2.96 3.45
N LEU A 140 7.19 -3.58 3.78
CA LEU A 140 8.29 -3.77 2.85
C LEU A 140 8.07 -5.08 2.09
N TYR A 141 7.48 -4.98 0.92
CA TYR A 141 7.28 -6.14 0.07
C TYR A 141 8.59 -6.56 -0.59
N GLN A 142 9.11 -7.68 -0.15
CA GLN A 142 10.33 -8.29 -0.71
C GLN A 142 10.00 -9.41 -1.70
N GLU A 143 8.72 -9.60 -1.99
CA GLU A 143 8.28 -10.67 -2.87
C GLU A 143 8.89 -10.54 -4.26
N TYR A 144 9.41 -11.66 -4.71
CA TYR A 144 9.91 -11.92 -6.02
C TYR A 144 8.76 -12.55 -6.82
N TYR A 145 8.45 -11.99 -7.97
CA TYR A 145 7.47 -12.56 -8.90
C TYR A 145 8.19 -13.20 -10.08
N PRO A 146 8.58 -14.47 -9.98
CA PRO A 146 9.07 -15.19 -11.15
C PRO A 146 7.90 -15.48 -12.09
N VAL A 147 8.15 -15.43 -13.39
CA VAL A 147 7.28 -16.12 -14.34
C VAL A 147 7.55 -17.61 -14.13
N GLU A 148 6.52 -18.41 -13.83
CA GLU A 148 6.67 -19.83 -13.57
C GLU A 148 7.43 -20.52 -14.72
N GLY A 149 8.42 -21.34 -14.36
CA GLY A 149 9.15 -22.23 -15.28
C GLY A 149 10.43 -21.66 -15.91
N HIS A 150 10.86 -20.44 -15.57
CA HIS A 150 12.11 -19.87 -16.09
C HIS A 150 13.15 -19.62 -15.00
N TYR A 151 14.42 -19.93 -15.30
CA TYR A 151 15.56 -19.44 -14.53
C TYR A 151 15.98 -18.09 -15.10
N TYR A 152 16.03 -17.06 -14.25
CA TYR A 152 16.41 -15.71 -14.67
C TYR A 152 17.88 -15.45 -14.37
N ASP A 153 18.62 -14.98 -15.38
CA ASP A 153 20.02 -14.56 -15.24
C ASP A 153 20.14 -13.19 -14.60
N HIS A 154 19.10 -12.40 -14.75
CA HIS A 154 19.05 -11.05 -14.22
C HIS A 154 17.62 -10.65 -13.91
N ILE A 155 17.44 -10.06 -12.71
CA ILE A 155 16.19 -9.45 -12.32
C ILE A 155 16.48 -8.09 -11.73
N SER A 156 15.76 -7.07 -12.18
CA SER A 156 15.74 -5.78 -11.52
C SER A 156 14.32 -5.36 -11.17
N ARG A 157 14.17 -4.69 -10.03
CA ARG A 157 12.90 -4.15 -9.55
C ARG A 157 12.94 -2.64 -9.55
N LYS A 158 11.99 -2.04 -10.23
CA LYS A 158 11.64 -0.63 -10.06
C LYS A 158 10.43 -0.52 -9.16
N GLN A 159 10.48 0.43 -8.25
CA GLN A 159 9.41 0.66 -7.27
C GLN A 159 9.11 2.14 -7.19
N THR A 160 7.84 2.49 -7.37
CA THR A 160 7.33 3.86 -7.28
C THR A 160 6.28 3.92 -6.19
N ILE A 161 6.45 4.85 -5.25
CA ILE A 161 5.50 5.10 -4.18
C ILE A 161 4.80 6.42 -4.48
N THR A 162 3.46 6.37 -4.54
CA THR A 162 2.62 7.56 -4.71
C THR A 162 1.84 7.80 -3.43
N VAL A 163 2.16 8.90 -2.74
CA VAL A 163 1.42 9.37 -1.56
C VAL A 163 0.42 10.43 -2.00
N ARG A 164 -0.84 10.23 -1.68
CA ARG A 164 -1.96 11.09 -2.07
C ARG A 164 -2.70 11.56 -0.83
N LEU A 165 -2.84 12.86 -0.69
CA LEU A 165 -3.73 13.49 0.29
C LEU A 165 -4.95 14.03 -0.45
N LEU A 166 -6.10 13.47 -0.16
CA LEU A 166 -7.39 13.84 -0.73
C LEU A 166 -8.13 14.75 0.25
N SER A 167 -8.55 15.92 -0.21
CA SER A 167 -9.51 16.76 0.50
C SER A 167 -10.90 16.32 0.07
N ILE A 168 -11.66 15.72 0.99
CA ILE A 168 -12.97 15.11 0.73
C ILE A 168 -14.10 15.95 1.35
N THR A 169 -15.33 15.68 0.96
CA THR A 169 -16.50 16.35 1.55
C THR A 169 -16.84 15.76 2.92
N GLU A 170 -17.56 16.53 3.76
CA GLU A 170 -18.07 16.01 5.04
C GLU A 170 -18.98 14.79 4.83
N ALA A 171 -19.79 14.80 3.78
CA ALA A 171 -20.69 13.69 3.47
C ALA A 171 -19.90 12.41 3.13
N GLU A 172 -18.82 12.52 2.36
CA GLU A 172 -17.93 11.41 2.06
C GLU A 172 -17.19 10.91 3.31
N TYR A 173 -16.70 11.83 4.13
CA TYR A 173 -16.08 11.48 5.41
C TYR A 173 -17.03 10.67 6.30
N ARG A 174 -18.30 11.12 6.44
CA ARG A 174 -19.31 10.40 7.23
C ARG A 174 -19.64 9.03 6.64
N TYR A 175 -19.71 8.93 5.30
CA TYR A 175 -19.91 7.65 4.62
C TYR A 175 -18.78 6.66 4.89
N LEU A 176 -17.53 7.09 4.71
CA LEU A 176 -16.35 6.25 4.96
C LEU A 176 -16.20 5.89 6.45
N LYS A 177 -16.58 6.81 7.36
CA LYS A 177 -16.59 6.52 8.81
C LYS A 177 -17.63 5.45 9.16
N ALA A 178 -18.81 5.49 8.55
CA ALA A 178 -19.82 4.46 8.73
C ALA A 178 -19.36 3.11 8.15
N LEU A 179 -18.66 3.11 7.01
CA LEU A 179 -18.04 1.89 6.47
C LEU A 179 -16.96 1.32 7.38
N ASN A 180 -16.11 2.16 8.00
CA ASN A 180 -15.14 1.68 8.99
C ASN A 180 -15.82 0.89 10.12
N CYS A 181 -16.96 1.38 10.61
CA CYS A 181 -17.71 0.69 11.66
C CYS A 181 -18.32 -0.63 11.18
N LEU A 182 -18.77 -0.71 9.93
CA LEU A 182 -19.36 -1.94 9.37
C LEU A 182 -18.29 -2.98 9.00
N ASP A 183 -17.12 -2.52 8.58
CA ASP A 183 -15.98 -3.38 8.22
C ASP A 183 -15.18 -3.84 9.44
N ASP A 184 -15.48 -3.29 10.61
CA ASP A 184 -14.93 -3.75 11.88
C ASP A 184 -15.56 -5.11 12.23
N GLY A 185 -14.74 -6.12 12.48
CA GLY A 185 -15.20 -7.47 12.79
C GLY A 185 -16.02 -7.59 14.08
N ASP A 186 -15.99 -6.55 14.93
CA ASP A 186 -16.69 -6.47 16.20
C ASP A 186 -18.12 -5.88 16.08
N TYR A 187 -18.53 -5.44 14.88
CA TYR A 187 -19.89 -4.95 14.67
C TYR A 187 -20.89 -6.10 14.68
N ASP A 188 -21.73 -6.15 15.72
CA ASP A 188 -22.84 -7.10 15.86
C ASP A 188 -24.18 -6.37 15.63
N ASP A 189 -24.83 -6.66 14.51
CA ASP A 189 -26.10 -6.04 14.11
C ASP A 189 -27.27 -6.44 15.03
N THR A 190 -27.09 -7.47 15.87
CA THR A 190 -28.10 -7.91 16.86
C THR A 190 -28.01 -7.15 18.17
N LEU A 191 -26.86 -6.61 18.51
CA LEU A 191 -26.58 -5.95 19.79
C LEU A 191 -26.35 -4.44 19.66
N MET A 192 -25.98 -3.96 18.46
CA MET A 192 -25.66 -2.56 18.20
C MET A 192 -26.75 -1.86 17.41
N GLU A 193 -26.83 -0.53 17.54
CA GLU A 193 -27.76 0.27 16.72
C GLU A 193 -27.41 0.15 15.23
N PRO A 194 -28.43 0.03 14.35
CA PRO A 194 -28.20 -0.05 12.91
C PRO A 194 -27.43 1.17 12.37
N ILE A 195 -26.30 0.91 11.69
CA ILE A 195 -25.51 1.96 11.05
C ILE A 195 -26.19 2.39 9.74
N SER A 196 -26.61 3.64 9.67
CA SER A 196 -27.17 4.21 8.45
C SER A 196 -26.05 4.72 7.55
N LEU A 197 -25.87 4.11 6.37
CA LEU A 197 -24.95 4.60 5.36
C LEU A 197 -25.54 5.82 4.64
N PRO A 198 -24.87 7.00 4.69
CA PRO A 198 -25.26 8.13 3.86
C PRO A 198 -25.23 7.74 2.37
N CYS A 199 -26.27 8.11 1.62
CA CYS A 199 -26.36 7.86 0.19
C CYS A 199 -26.63 9.20 -0.53
N ASN A 200 -25.89 9.47 -1.62
CA ASN A 200 -26.12 10.63 -2.46
C ASN A 200 -26.51 10.25 -3.91
N VAL A 201 -26.80 8.97 -4.14
CA VAL A 201 -27.24 8.45 -5.43
C VAL A 201 -28.76 8.33 -5.42
N VAL A 202 -29.43 9.05 -6.31
CA VAL A 202 -30.90 9.02 -6.44
C VAL A 202 -31.32 7.76 -7.19
N GLY A 203 -32.17 6.94 -6.57
CA GLY A 203 -32.66 5.68 -7.14
C GLY A 203 -31.67 4.53 -7.13
N GLY A 204 -30.59 4.63 -6.34
CA GLY A 204 -29.58 3.60 -6.16
C GLY A 204 -29.02 3.57 -4.74
N LEU A 205 -28.10 2.64 -4.48
CA LEU A 205 -27.32 2.57 -3.25
C LEU A 205 -25.89 3.00 -3.51
N GLY A 206 -25.27 3.68 -2.55
CA GLY A 206 -23.87 4.08 -2.58
C GLY A 206 -23.62 5.56 -2.50
N PHE A 207 -22.36 5.93 -2.68
CA PHE A 207 -21.88 7.31 -2.54
C PHE A 207 -20.94 7.67 -3.69
N VAL A 208 -21.14 8.84 -4.30
CA VAL A 208 -20.23 9.43 -5.28
C VAL A 208 -19.50 10.58 -4.62
N GLY A 209 -18.21 10.42 -4.39
CA GLY A 209 -17.33 11.44 -3.82
C GLY A 209 -16.69 12.33 -4.89
N VAL A 210 -16.41 13.57 -4.52
CA VAL A 210 -15.58 14.49 -5.28
C VAL A 210 -14.50 15.03 -4.35
N CYS A 211 -13.25 14.92 -4.77
CA CYS A 211 -12.12 15.36 -3.97
C CYS A 211 -11.16 16.24 -4.76
N SER A 212 -10.40 17.06 -4.06
CA SER A 212 -9.14 17.62 -4.59
C SER A 212 -7.96 16.82 -4.08
N GLU A 213 -6.93 16.68 -4.89
CA GLU A 213 -5.77 15.84 -4.60
C GLU A 213 -4.49 16.67 -4.55
N SER A 214 -3.68 16.40 -3.52
CA SER A 214 -2.25 16.73 -3.49
C SER A 214 -1.45 15.43 -3.46
N ARG A 215 -0.43 15.30 -4.31
CA ARG A 215 0.35 14.05 -4.41
C ARG A 215 1.85 14.29 -4.40
N VAL A 216 2.57 13.31 -3.88
CA VAL A 216 4.04 13.19 -3.96
C VAL A 216 4.38 11.81 -4.51
N ILE A 217 5.28 11.77 -5.48
CA ILE A 217 5.78 10.55 -6.09
C ILE A 217 7.23 10.37 -5.66
N ILE A 218 7.58 9.17 -5.17
CA ILE A 218 8.91 8.78 -4.75
C ILE A 218 9.32 7.59 -5.61
N GLU A 219 10.37 7.78 -6.39
CA GLU A 219 11.04 6.68 -7.09
C GLU A 219 12.12 6.12 -6.18
N LEU A 220 12.04 4.83 -5.86
CA LEU A 220 13.06 4.16 -5.07
C LEU A 220 14.21 3.70 -5.97
N PRO A 221 15.44 3.61 -5.43
CA PRO A 221 16.57 3.04 -6.18
C PRO A 221 16.22 1.66 -6.74
N GLU A 222 16.63 1.40 -7.97
CA GLU A 222 16.48 0.10 -8.60
C GLU A 222 17.24 -0.96 -7.79
N THR A 223 16.57 -2.06 -7.50
CA THR A 223 17.18 -3.21 -6.83
C THR A 223 17.45 -4.30 -7.87
N VAL A 224 18.68 -4.79 -7.93
CA VAL A 224 19.12 -5.82 -8.88
C VAL A 224 19.48 -7.08 -8.11
N TRP A 225 18.98 -8.23 -8.57
CA TRP A 225 19.37 -9.57 -8.13
C TRP A 225 20.10 -10.30 -9.28
N ARG A 226 21.16 -10.98 -8.93
CA ARG A 226 21.97 -11.80 -9.85
C ARG A 226 21.97 -13.25 -9.38
#